data_553a266196f517a026decc3b776c84bb
#
_entry.id   553a266196f517a026decc3b776c84bb
#
_cell.length_a   1.000
_cell.length_b   1.000
_cell.length_c   1.000
_cell.angle_alpha   90.00
_cell.angle_beta   90.00
_cell.angle_gamma   90.00
#
_symmetry.space_group_name_H-M   'P 1'
#
loop_
_entity.id
_entity.type
_entity.pdbx_description
1 polymer ?
#
loop_
_entity_poly.entity_id
_entity_poly.type
_entity_poly.pdbx_seq_one_letter_code
_entity_poly.pdbx_strand_id
1 'polypeptide(L)'
;MELEGKVALVTGASRGIGKAIALKLASLGSKVAVNYVAIEASNKADADNLVESIIRLGGEAMSVEADIRDSEIVKAMVEQVTDKWSKIDILVNNAGINRDTLLLRMSDDAWDDVINTNLRGAYLCTKFVLRSMMRQEWGRIISISSVTGIVGNIGQSNYAASKGGLIAFTKSVAREMGSRNITVNAVAPGFIITGMTDKLPSERKEAILAMIPLQRFGQPGDVAELVAFLASERAGYITGQVITIDGGAFP
;
A
#
# COMPACT_ATOMS: atom_id res chain seq x y z
N MET A 1 14.73 14.04 -11.83
CA MET A 1 14.02 12.73 -11.75
C MET A 1 12.52 13.00 -11.66
N GLU A 2 11.67 12.03 -12.02
CA GLU A 2 10.20 12.24 -12.16
C GLU A 2 9.51 12.66 -10.84
N LEU A 3 10.02 12.19 -9.71
CA LEU A 3 9.50 12.49 -8.38
C LEU A 3 10.50 13.31 -7.52
N GLU A 4 11.39 14.04 -8.15
CA GLU A 4 12.39 14.85 -7.46
C GLU A 4 11.75 15.83 -6.47
N GLY A 5 12.26 15.85 -5.23
CA GLY A 5 11.75 16.69 -4.16
C GLY A 5 10.38 16.33 -3.59
N LYS A 6 9.74 15.26 -4.05
CA LYS A 6 8.51 14.71 -3.45
C LYS A 6 8.84 13.87 -2.22
N VAL A 7 7.95 13.88 -1.25
CA VAL A 7 8.04 13.10 -0.01
C VAL A 7 6.96 12.02 -0.03
N ALA A 8 7.36 10.76 0.06
CA ALA A 8 6.47 9.60 0.07
C ALA A 8 6.45 8.92 1.44
N LEU A 9 5.26 8.65 1.96
CA LEU A 9 5.03 7.78 3.11
C LEU A 9 4.46 6.44 2.60
N VAL A 10 5.16 5.34 2.83
CA VAL A 10 4.72 4.00 2.44
C VAL A 10 4.48 3.16 3.69
N THR A 11 3.23 2.76 3.93
CA THR A 11 2.88 1.95 5.11
C THR A 11 3.19 0.46 4.88
N GLY A 12 3.69 -0.23 5.93
CA GLY A 12 4.07 -1.64 5.84
C GLY A 12 5.17 -1.89 4.79
N ALA A 13 6.17 -1.01 4.74
CA ALA A 13 7.15 -0.98 3.66
C ALA A 13 8.41 -1.82 3.91
N SER A 14 8.54 -2.50 5.06
CA SER A 14 9.74 -3.28 5.39
C SER A 14 9.99 -4.46 4.44
N ARG A 15 8.95 -5.03 3.82
CA ARG A 15 9.04 -6.22 2.96
C ARG A 15 8.02 -6.23 1.82
N GLY A 16 8.14 -7.21 0.92
CA GLY A 16 7.16 -7.50 -0.14
C GLY A 16 6.89 -6.33 -1.09
N ILE A 17 5.61 -6.10 -1.35
CA ILE A 17 5.14 -5.05 -2.26
C ILE A 17 5.54 -3.67 -1.75
N GLY A 18 5.38 -3.40 -0.45
CA GLY A 18 5.74 -2.10 0.13
C GLY A 18 7.22 -1.77 -0.02
N LYS A 19 8.12 -2.75 0.17
CA LYS A 19 9.55 -2.59 -0.08
C LYS A 19 9.86 -2.24 -1.53
N ALA A 20 9.24 -2.95 -2.48
CA ALA A 20 9.43 -2.69 -3.90
C ALA A 20 8.94 -1.28 -4.29
N ILE A 21 7.79 -0.85 -3.74
CA ILE A 21 7.26 0.49 -3.94
C ILE A 21 8.22 1.54 -3.38
N ALA A 22 8.70 1.38 -2.14
CA ALA A 22 9.63 2.31 -1.51
C ALA A 22 10.93 2.49 -2.33
N LEU A 23 11.53 1.37 -2.80
CA LEU A 23 12.70 1.39 -3.67
C LEU A 23 12.41 2.11 -5.00
N LYS A 24 11.27 1.82 -5.62
CA LYS A 24 10.90 2.43 -6.90
C LYS A 24 10.69 3.94 -6.76
N LEU A 25 9.94 4.39 -5.75
CA LEU A 25 9.73 5.82 -5.52
C LEU A 25 11.05 6.55 -5.23
N ALA A 26 11.94 5.95 -4.43
CA ALA A 26 13.27 6.49 -4.16
C ALA A 26 14.12 6.59 -5.44
N SER A 27 14.10 5.58 -6.31
CA SER A 27 14.83 5.59 -7.59
C SER A 27 14.38 6.69 -8.56
N LEU A 28 13.17 7.21 -8.36
CA LEU A 28 12.61 8.34 -9.11
C LEU A 28 12.84 9.71 -8.44
N GLY A 29 13.58 9.75 -7.32
CA GLY A 29 13.99 10.97 -6.62
C GLY A 29 13.10 11.36 -5.43
N SER A 30 12.13 10.54 -5.04
CA SER A 30 11.38 10.79 -3.81
C SER A 30 12.23 10.55 -2.57
N LYS A 31 12.01 11.38 -1.54
CA LYS A 31 12.37 11.07 -0.15
C LYS A 31 11.33 10.08 0.39
N VAL A 32 11.75 9.01 1.06
CA VAL A 32 10.84 7.92 1.43
C VAL A 32 10.82 7.66 2.94
N ALA A 33 9.65 7.81 3.54
CA ALA A 33 9.36 7.32 4.88
C ALA A 33 8.88 5.86 4.81
N VAL A 34 9.67 4.96 5.34
CA VAL A 34 9.44 3.51 5.38
C VAL A 34 8.74 3.17 6.71
N ASN A 35 7.42 3.06 6.70
CA ASN A 35 6.71 2.67 7.91
C ASN A 35 6.78 1.16 8.13
N TYR A 36 6.97 0.77 9.37
CA TYR A 36 6.91 -0.60 9.86
C TYR A 36 6.25 -0.67 11.24
N VAL A 37 5.90 -1.88 11.66
CA VAL A 37 5.44 -2.16 13.03
C VAL A 37 6.31 -3.26 13.64
N ALA A 38 6.77 -3.09 14.87
CA ALA A 38 7.69 -4.00 15.53
C ALA A 38 6.98 -5.21 16.17
N ILE A 39 6.03 -5.86 15.48
CA ILE A 39 5.40 -7.11 15.94
C ILE A 39 6.41 -8.27 15.89
N GLU A 40 7.25 -8.30 14.87
CA GLU A 40 8.36 -9.25 14.71
C GLU A 40 9.68 -8.48 14.81
N ALA A 41 10.65 -9.03 15.54
CA ALA A 41 11.97 -8.39 15.72
C ALA A 41 12.68 -8.09 14.38
N SER A 42 12.41 -8.89 13.33
CA SER A 42 12.94 -8.69 11.99
C SER A 42 12.41 -7.44 11.29
N ASN A 43 11.19 -7.00 11.59
CA ASN A 43 10.56 -5.89 10.85
C ASN A 43 11.34 -4.58 10.96
N LYS A 44 11.92 -4.30 12.13
CA LYS A 44 12.80 -3.14 12.32
C LYS A 44 14.06 -3.26 11.48
N ALA A 45 14.75 -4.40 11.58
CA ALA A 45 15.97 -4.64 10.80
C ALA A 45 15.72 -4.59 9.29
N ASP A 46 14.60 -5.14 8.82
CA ASP A 46 14.21 -5.10 7.41
C ASP A 46 13.95 -3.66 6.94
N ALA A 47 13.29 -2.83 7.75
CA ALA A 47 13.06 -1.42 7.45
C ALA A 47 14.37 -0.62 7.43
N ASP A 48 15.25 -0.82 8.42
CA ASP A 48 16.54 -0.13 8.49
C ASP A 48 17.46 -0.53 7.31
N ASN A 49 17.52 -1.82 6.97
CA ASN A 49 18.25 -2.33 5.80
C ASN A 49 17.74 -1.73 4.48
N LEU A 50 16.41 -1.52 4.38
CA LEU A 50 15.82 -0.87 3.21
C LEU A 50 16.24 0.60 3.14
N VAL A 51 16.18 1.33 4.25
CA VAL A 51 16.63 2.73 4.34
C VAL A 51 18.11 2.85 3.95
N GLU A 52 18.99 1.98 4.49
CA GLU A 52 20.40 1.96 4.11
C GLU A 52 20.60 1.66 2.62
N SER A 53 19.79 0.79 2.05
CA SER A 53 19.86 0.47 0.62
C SER A 53 19.48 1.67 -0.24
N ILE A 54 18.43 2.42 0.14
CA ILE A 54 18.04 3.65 -0.55
C ILE A 54 19.15 4.70 -0.47
N ILE A 55 19.73 4.90 0.71
CA ILE A 55 20.81 5.88 0.93
C ILE A 55 22.06 5.52 0.11
N ARG A 56 22.44 4.24 0.08
CA ARG A 56 23.58 3.77 -0.73
C ARG A 56 23.40 4.03 -2.23
N LEU A 57 22.16 4.05 -2.70
CA LEU A 57 21.82 4.36 -4.10
C LEU A 57 21.69 5.87 -4.36
N GLY A 58 22.03 6.72 -3.37
CA GLY A 58 21.99 8.19 -3.49
C GLY A 58 20.62 8.80 -3.19
N GLY A 59 19.66 8.03 -2.70
CA GLY A 59 18.35 8.51 -2.27
C GLY A 59 18.32 8.99 -0.82
N GLU A 60 17.18 9.51 -0.38
CA GLU A 60 16.92 9.96 0.99
C GLU A 60 15.76 9.17 1.59
N ALA A 61 15.96 8.55 2.76
CA ALA A 61 14.92 7.77 3.43
C ALA A 61 15.02 7.83 4.95
N MET A 62 13.95 7.43 5.63
CA MET A 62 13.91 7.17 7.07
C MET A 62 12.98 6.01 7.38
N SER A 63 13.28 5.24 8.42
CA SER A 63 12.34 4.27 9.00
C SER A 63 11.48 4.94 10.06
N VAL A 64 10.18 4.58 10.11
CA VAL A 64 9.23 5.11 11.11
C VAL A 64 8.42 3.95 11.67
N GLU A 65 8.56 3.71 12.97
CA GLU A 65 7.75 2.74 13.68
C GLU A 65 6.37 3.30 13.99
N ALA A 66 5.32 2.64 13.51
CA ALA A 66 3.95 3.01 13.85
C ALA A 66 2.98 1.86 13.59
N ASP A 67 2.15 1.54 14.58
CA ASP A 67 0.96 0.72 14.37
C ASP A 67 -0.16 1.60 13.80
N ILE A 68 -0.50 1.37 12.54
CA ILE A 68 -1.49 2.20 11.85
C ILE A 68 -2.93 2.02 12.37
N ARG A 69 -3.17 1.07 13.27
CA ARG A 69 -4.47 0.88 13.93
C ARG A 69 -4.74 1.95 15.00
N ASP A 70 -3.69 2.57 15.53
CA ASP A 70 -3.77 3.58 16.58
C ASP A 70 -3.72 4.99 16.01
N SER A 71 -4.73 5.80 16.34
CA SER A 71 -4.88 7.16 15.82
C SER A 71 -3.78 8.12 16.27
N GLU A 72 -3.36 8.02 17.54
CA GLU A 72 -2.33 8.93 18.08
C GLU A 72 -0.95 8.54 17.55
N ILE A 73 -0.67 7.25 17.40
CA ILE A 73 0.58 6.75 16.81
C ILE A 73 0.67 7.16 15.34
N VAL A 74 -0.42 7.06 14.57
CA VAL A 74 -0.44 7.51 13.15
C VAL A 74 -0.23 9.01 13.06
N LYS A 75 -0.85 9.79 13.94
CA LYS A 75 -0.64 11.25 14.01
C LYS A 75 0.83 11.57 14.26
N ALA A 76 1.44 10.94 15.26
CA ALA A 76 2.86 11.12 15.59
C ALA A 76 3.78 10.71 14.42
N MET A 77 3.49 9.62 13.72
CA MET A 77 4.21 9.20 12.51
C MET A 77 4.17 10.29 11.42
N VAL A 78 3.00 10.85 11.14
CA VAL A 78 2.85 11.92 10.14
C VAL A 78 3.60 13.18 10.58
N GLU A 79 3.52 13.56 11.85
CA GLU A 79 4.27 14.69 12.43
C GLU A 79 5.78 14.45 12.29
N GLN A 80 6.30 13.28 12.64
CA GLN A 80 7.73 12.96 12.48
C GLN A 80 8.23 13.09 11.03
N VAL A 81 7.42 12.68 10.05
CA VAL A 81 7.79 12.83 8.63
C VAL A 81 7.74 14.30 8.20
N THR A 82 6.72 15.04 8.64
CA THR A 82 6.59 16.47 8.31
C THR A 82 7.62 17.34 9.01
N ASP A 83 8.04 17.01 10.22
CA ASP A 83 9.12 17.70 10.92
C ASP A 83 10.46 17.55 10.18
N LYS A 84 10.71 16.37 9.61
CA LYS A 84 11.93 16.11 8.85
C LYS A 84 11.94 16.75 7.45
N TRP A 85 10.81 16.72 6.74
CA TRP A 85 10.75 17.10 5.32
C TRP A 85 9.70 18.16 4.98
N SER A 86 9.05 18.73 5.99
CA SER A 86 8.05 19.81 5.93
C SER A 86 6.73 19.45 5.25
N LYS A 87 6.62 18.30 4.61
CA LYS A 87 5.44 17.88 3.84
C LYS A 87 5.35 16.36 3.64
N ILE A 88 4.19 15.91 3.19
CA ILE A 88 3.99 14.59 2.58
C ILE A 88 3.23 14.81 1.28
N ASP A 89 3.83 14.42 0.16
CA ASP A 89 3.27 14.56 -1.18
C ASP A 89 2.53 13.28 -1.62
N ILE A 90 3.08 12.12 -1.26
CA ILE A 90 2.60 10.81 -1.70
C ILE A 90 2.32 9.95 -0.47
N LEU A 91 1.13 9.36 -0.42
CA LEU A 91 0.79 8.32 0.55
C LEU A 91 0.50 7.02 -0.17
N VAL A 92 1.19 5.94 0.24
CA VAL A 92 0.86 4.58 -0.19
C VAL A 92 0.34 3.78 1.00
N ASN A 93 -0.96 3.55 1.03
CA ASN A 93 -1.62 2.66 1.99
C ASN A 93 -1.39 1.21 1.54
N ASN A 94 -0.27 0.63 1.96
CA ASN A 94 0.11 -0.74 1.61
C ASN A 94 0.01 -1.71 2.79
N ALA A 95 0.16 -1.27 4.03
CA ALA A 95 0.07 -2.13 5.19
C ALA A 95 -1.24 -2.94 5.18
N GLY A 96 -1.12 -4.23 5.45
CA GLY A 96 -2.27 -5.12 5.49
C GLY A 96 -1.90 -6.51 5.97
N ILE A 97 -2.89 -7.18 6.53
CA ILE A 97 -2.80 -8.56 7.00
C ILE A 97 -3.97 -9.37 6.46
N ASN A 98 -3.84 -10.68 6.49
CA ASN A 98 -4.93 -11.64 6.29
C ASN A 98 -5.07 -12.55 7.52
N ARG A 99 -6.29 -13.06 7.77
CA ARG A 99 -6.64 -14.07 8.76
C ARG A 99 -7.67 -14.99 8.11
N ASP A 100 -7.17 -15.89 7.24
CA ASP A 100 -8.02 -16.71 6.36
C ASP A 100 -8.67 -17.84 7.16
N THR A 101 -10.01 -17.88 7.14
CA THR A 101 -10.82 -18.95 7.68
C THR A 101 -12.25 -18.86 7.15
N LEU A 102 -12.97 -19.99 7.12
CA LEU A 102 -14.37 -19.98 6.71
C LEU A 102 -15.22 -19.13 7.66
N LEU A 103 -16.20 -18.41 7.15
CA LEU A 103 -17.04 -17.47 7.92
C LEU A 103 -17.60 -18.06 9.21
N LEU A 104 -18.11 -19.30 9.16
CA LEU A 104 -18.66 -19.97 10.35
C LEU A 104 -17.63 -20.25 11.47
N ARG A 105 -16.34 -20.19 11.17
CA ARG A 105 -15.24 -20.42 12.12
C ARG A 105 -14.43 -19.16 12.39
N MET A 106 -14.78 -18.04 11.77
CA MET A 106 -14.08 -16.77 11.93
C MET A 106 -14.40 -16.19 13.30
N SER A 107 -13.37 -15.92 14.09
CA SER A 107 -13.55 -15.20 15.35
C SER A 107 -13.69 -13.69 15.10
N ASP A 108 -14.35 -13.01 16.03
CA ASP A 108 -14.48 -11.55 15.99
C ASP A 108 -13.09 -10.88 15.98
N ASP A 109 -12.12 -11.39 16.75
CA ASP A 109 -10.75 -10.89 16.75
C ASP A 109 -10.09 -11.01 15.36
N ALA A 110 -10.29 -12.12 14.65
CA ALA A 110 -9.74 -12.31 13.30
C ALA A 110 -10.39 -11.36 12.27
N TRP A 111 -11.66 -11.05 12.46
CA TRP A 111 -12.38 -10.04 11.68
C TRP A 111 -11.85 -8.66 11.98
N ASP A 112 -11.85 -8.27 13.27
CA ASP A 112 -11.47 -6.93 13.72
C ASP A 112 -9.99 -6.61 13.42
N ASP A 113 -9.09 -7.56 13.60
CA ASP A 113 -7.67 -7.39 13.23
C ASP A 113 -7.51 -6.98 11.77
N VAL A 114 -8.22 -7.65 10.85
CA VAL A 114 -8.13 -7.40 9.41
C VAL A 114 -8.79 -6.06 9.04
N ILE A 115 -9.99 -5.78 9.57
CA ILE A 115 -10.68 -4.51 9.30
C ILE A 115 -9.89 -3.33 9.88
N ASN A 116 -9.42 -3.45 11.12
CA ASN A 116 -8.67 -2.37 11.77
C ASN A 116 -7.33 -2.09 11.08
N THR A 117 -6.63 -3.12 10.61
CA THR A 117 -5.36 -2.92 9.92
C THR A 117 -5.57 -2.41 8.49
N ASN A 118 -6.36 -3.14 7.68
CA ASN A 118 -6.40 -2.92 6.23
C ASN A 118 -7.26 -1.70 5.83
N LEU A 119 -8.33 -1.43 6.57
CA LEU A 119 -9.29 -0.37 6.21
C LEU A 119 -9.18 0.82 7.16
N ARG A 120 -9.32 0.61 8.47
CA ARG A 120 -9.24 1.70 9.44
C ARG A 120 -7.86 2.35 9.45
N GLY A 121 -6.78 1.56 9.36
CA GLY A 121 -5.41 2.09 9.27
C GLY A 121 -5.20 2.98 8.05
N ALA A 122 -5.69 2.56 6.88
CA ALA A 122 -5.63 3.38 5.66
C ALA A 122 -6.45 4.67 5.79
N TYR A 123 -7.62 4.61 6.43
CA TYR A 123 -8.42 5.80 6.76
C TYR A 123 -7.62 6.76 7.65
N LEU A 124 -7.00 6.29 8.72
CA LEU A 124 -6.24 7.14 9.65
C LEU A 124 -5.04 7.80 8.95
N CYS A 125 -4.23 7.02 8.22
CA CYS A 125 -3.11 7.56 7.46
C CYS A 125 -3.57 8.63 6.47
N THR A 126 -4.62 8.35 5.69
CA THR A 126 -5.18 9.31 4.73
C THR A 126 -5.65 10.58 5.42
N LYS A 127 -6.43 10.47 6.50
CA LYS A 127 -6.96 11.60 7.27
C LYS A 127 -5.87 12.56 7.75
N PHE A 128 -4.78 12.04 8.30
CA PHE A 128 -3.73 12.88 8.84
C PHE A 128 -2.84 13.50 7.75
N VAL A 129 -2.56 12.77 6.67
CA VAL A 129 -1.75 13.25 5.54
C VAL A 129 -2.49 14.33 4.73
N LEU A 130 -3.81 14.24 4.60
CA LEU A 130 -4.60 15.21 3.83
C LEU A 130 -4.40 16.66 4.26
N ARG A 131 -4.12 16.94 5.54
CA ARG A 131 -3.83 18.30 6.01
C ARG A 131 -2.60 18.91 5.32
N SER A 132 -1.56 18.11 5.12
CA SER A 132 -0.35 18.52 4.38
C SER A 132 -0.67 18.74 2.92
N MET A 133 -1.31 17.78 2.27
CA MET A 133 -1.65 17.81 0.85
C MET A 133 -2.59 18.96 0.48
N MET A 134 -3.59 19.26 1.33
CA MET A 134 -4.51 20.38 1.12
C MET A 134 -3.82 21.75 1.19
N ARG A 135 -2.83 21.91 2.07
CA ARG A 135 -2.07 23.19 2.20
C ARG A 135 -1.22 23.47 0.98
N GLN A 136 -0.67 22.43 0.35
CA GLN A 136 0.18 22.57 -0.84
C GLN A 136 -0.59 22.46 -2.16
N GLU A 137 -1.91 22.18 -2.10
CA GLU A 137 -2.78 21.95 -3.25
C GLU A 137 -2.23 20.89 -4.23
N TRP A 138 -1.62 19.87 -3.67
CA TRP A 138 -1.08 18.73 -4.41
C TRP A 138 -1.00 17.49 -3.52
N GLY A 139 -1.37 16.35 -4.06
CA GLY A 139 -1.22 15.08 -3.37
C GLY A 139 -1.52 13.87 -4.25
N ARG A 140 -0.92 12.74 -3.90
CA ARG A 140 -1.15 11.44 -4.53
C ARG A 140 -1.36 10.39 -3.45
N ILE A 141 -2.55 9.81 -3.40
CA ILE A 141 -2.89 8.75 -2.46
C ILE A 141 -3.16 7.47 -3.24
N ILE A 142 -2.40 6.43 -2.98
CA ILE A 142 -2.52 5.14 -3.64
C ILE A 142 -2.76 4.07 -2.58
N SER A 143 -3.90 3.36 -2.68
CA SER A 143 -4.25 2.29 -1.76
C SER A 143 -4.02 0.93 -2.41
N ILE A 144 -3.26 0.05 -1.75
CA ILE A 144 -3.07 -1.32 -2.23
C ILE A 144 -4.25 -2.17 -1.76
N SER A 145 -5.21 -2.35 -2.67
CA SER A 145 -6.35 -3.23 -2.49
C SER A 145 -5.99 -4.69 -2.85
N SER A 146 -6.87 -5.40 -3.48
CA SER A 146 -6.69 -6.77 -4.00
C SER A 146 -7.82 -7.10 -4.97
N VAL A 147 -7.58 -7.98 -5.92
CA VAL A 147 -8.66 -8.61 -6.71
C VAL A 147 -9.69 -9.29 -5.80
N THR A 148 -9.28 -9.83 -4.65
CA THR A 148 -10.19 -10.39 -3.64
C THR A 148 -11.20 -9.36 -3.14
N GLY A 149 -10.86 -8.08 -3.09
CA GLY A 149 -11.79 -6.99 -2.75
C GLY A 149 -12.83 -6.70 -3.83
N ILE A 150 -12.63 -7.21 -5.05
CA ILE A 150 -13.53 -7.06 -6.20
C ILE A 150 -14.42 -8.30 -6.36
N VAL A 151 -13.81 -9.49 -6.36
CA VAL A 151 -14.53 -10.75 -6.70
C VAL A 151 -14.83 -11.63 -5.49
N GLY A 152 -14.27 -11.33 -4.32
CA GLY A 152 -14.34 -12.22 -3.15
C GLY A 152 -13.39 -13.41 -3.25
N ASN A 153 -13.23 -14.13 -2.14
CA ASN A 153 -12.54 -15.44 -2.13
C ASN A 153 -13.01 -16.27 -0.94
N ILE A 154 -13.06 -17.58 -1.12
CA ILE A 154 -13.46 -18.52 -0.06
C ILE A 154 -12.48 -18.41 1.12
N GLY A 155 -13.01 -18.31 2.33
CA GLY A 155 -12.22 -18.18 3.57
C GLY A 155 -11.61 -16.80 3.81
N GLN A 156 -11.93 -15.78 3.00
CA GLN A 156 -11.39 -14.45 3.08
C GLN A 156 -12.45 -13.36 3.21
N SER A 157 -13.58 -13.63 3.86
CA SER A 157 -14.68 -12.67 3.99
C SER A 157 -14.26 -11.36 4.67
N ASN A 158 -13.44 -11.42 5.74
CA ASN A 158 -12.85 -10.26 6.40
C ASN A 158 -11.89 -9.48 5.48
N TYR A 159 -11.01 -10.19 4.79
CA TYR A 159 -10.04 -9.58 3.86
C TYR A 159 -10.77 -8.96 2.66
N ALA A 160 -11.71 -9.69 2.04
CA ALA A 160 -12.54 -9.17 0.94
C ALA A 160 -13.32 -7.93 1.35
N ALA A 161 -13.95 -7.94 2.53
CA ALA A 161 -14.67 -6.78 3.08
C ALA A 161 -13.72 -5.58 3.27
N SER A 162 -12.53 -5.80 3.86
CA SER A 162 -11.55 -4.74 4.08
C SER A 162 -11.04 -4.13 2.77
N LYS A 163 -10.72 -4.96 1.77
CA LYS A 163 -10.18 -4.50 0.48
C LYS A 163 -11.27 -3.90 -0.43
N GLY A 164 -12.50 -4.41 -0.36
CA GLY A 164 -13.68 -3.82 -1.00
C GLY A 164 -14.07 -2.48 -0.36
N GLY A 165 -14.03 -2.39 0.97
CA GLY A 165 -14.21 -1.14 1.70
C GLY A 165 -13.15 -0.09 1.32
N LEU A 166 -11.89 -0.50 1.14
CA LEU A 166 -10.81 0.39 0.69
C LEU A 166 -11.04 0.92 -0.73
N ILE A 167 -11.63 0.13 -1.62
CA ILE A 167 -12.06 0.56 -2.96
C ILE A 167 -13.13 1.65 -2.86
N ALA A 168 -14.16 1.44 -2.06
CA ALA A 168 -15.24 2.42 -1.87
C ALA A 168 -14.72 3.70 -1.20
N PHE A 169 -13.87 3.57 -0.19
CA PHE A 169 -13.19 4.68 0.48
C PHE A 169 -12.36 5.51 -0.50
N THR A 170 -11.56 4.88 -1.36
CA THR A 170 -10.78 5.53 -2.42
C THR A 170 -11.66 6.41 -3.30
N LYS A 171 -12.79 5.89 -3.79
CA LYS A 171 -13.72 6.63 -4.65
C LYS A 171 -14.35 7.83 -3.96
N SER A 172 -14.68 7.71 -2.68
CA SER A 172 -15.25 8.80 -1.90
C SER A 172 -14.24 9.93 -1.69
N VAL A 173 -13.04 9.59 -1.20
CA VAL A 173 -11.98 10.58 -0.95
C VAL A 173 -11.53 11.26 -2.25
N ALA A 174 -11.50 10.54 -3.38
CA ALA A 174 -11.19 11.12 -4.69
C ALA A 174 -12.16 12.25 -5.07
N ARG A 175 -13.46 12.08 -4.79
CA ARG A 175 -14.49 13.11 -5.06
C ARG A 175 -14.36 14.31 -4.13
N GLU A 176 -14.02 14.08 -2.86
CA GLU A 176 -13.85 15.14 -1.87
C GLU A 176 -12.63 16.01 -2.17
N MET A 177 -11.53 15.40 -2.67
CA MET A 177 -10.22 16.04 -2.76
C MET A 177 -9.85 16.52 -4.17
N GLY A 178 -10.64 16.20 -5.19
CA GLY A 178 -10.31 16.53 -6.59
C GLY A 178 -10.11 18.02 -6.84
N SER A 179 -10.90 18.90 -6.22
CA SER A 179 -10.77 20.36 -6.34
C SER A 179 -9.45 20.92 -5.76
N ARG A 180 -8.69 20.10 -5.02
CA ARG A 180 -7.39 20.43 -4.41
C ARG A 180 -6.21 19.81 -5.14
N ASN A 181 -6.40 19.34 -6.37
CA ASN A 181 -5.35 18.65 -7.15
C ASN A 181 -4.75 17.42 -6.42
N ILE A 182 -5.58 16.75 -5.60
CA ILE A 182 -5.22 15.52 -4.92
C ILE A 182 -5.90 14.36 -5.63
N THR A 183 -5.12 13.45 -6.19
CA THR A 183 -5.66 12.22 -6.78
C THR A 183 -5.63 11.08 -5.79
N VAL A 184 -6.66 10.25 -5.82
CA VAL A 184 -6.80 9.10 -4.91
C VAL A 184 -7.21 7.88 -5.73
N ASN A 185 -6.34 6.87 -5.79
CA ASN A 185 -6.55 5.68 -6.61
C ASN A 185 -6.27 4.40 -5.81
N ALA A 186 -6.81 3.29 -6.26
CA ALA A 186 -6.52 1.96 -5.73
C ALA A 186 -5.84 1.10 -6.79
N VAL A 187 -4.86 0.34 -6.37
CA VAL A 187 -4.26 -0.76 -7.15
C VAL A 187 -4.77 -2.06 -6.55
N ALA A 188 -5.27 -2.96 -7.37
CA ALA A 188 -5.79 -4.26 -6.97
C ALA A 188 -4.90 -5.39 -7.53
N PRO A 189 -3.83 -5.81 -6.81
CA PRO A 189 -2.99 -6.89 -7.25
C PRO A 189 -3.74 -8.23 -7.27
N GLY A 190 -3.39 -9.08 -8.23
CA GLY A 190 -3.70 -10.49 -8.24
C GLY A 190 -2.67 -11.29 -7.43
N PHE A 191 -2.22 -12.40 -8.01
CA PHE A 191 -1.20 -13.27 -7.38
C PHE A 191 0.21 -12.72 -7.60
N ILE A 192 0.77 -12.10 -6.55
CA ILE A 192 2.13 -11.53 -6.56
C ILE A 192 3.07 -12.43 -5.75
N ILE A 193 4.26 -12.71 -6.26
CA ILE A 193 5.29 -13.46 -5.53
C ILE A 193 5.74 -12.65 -4.31
N THR A 194 5.44 -13.19 -3.15
CA THR A 194 5.90 -12.67 -1.86
C THR A 194 6.24 -13.88 -0.97
N GLY A 195 6.85 -13.68 0.19
CA GLY A 195 7.14 -14.77 1.12
C GLY A 195 5.91 -15.63 1.52
N MET A 196 4.69 -15.14 1.25
CA MET A 196 3.46 -15.92 1.44
C MET A 196 3.19 -16.89 0.28
N THR A 197 3.41 -16.47 -0.96
CA THR A 197 3.20 -17.32 -2.15
C THR A 197 4.27 -18.37 -2.34
N ASP A 198 5.49 -18.13 -1.85
CA ASP A 198 6.60 -19.09 -1.94
C ASP A 198 6.30 -20.39 -1.18
N LYS A 199 5.48 -20.32 -0.13
CA LYS A 199 5.09 -21.44 0.72
C LYS A 199 3.94 -22.28 0.17
N LEU A 200 3.36 -21.90 -0.97
CA LEU A 200 2.25 -22.67 -1.58
C LEU A 200 2.77 -23.99 -2.17
N PRO A 201 2.00 -25.10 -2.00
CA PRO A 201 2.28 -26.37 -2.68
C PRO A 201 2.32 -26.21 -4.21
N SER A 202 3.14 -27.03 -4.89
CA SER A 202 3.31 -26.98 -6.36
C SER A 202 2.00 -27.12 -7.12
N GLU A 203 1.15 -28.07 -6.74
CA GLU A 203 -0.17 -28.28 -7.36
C GLU A 203 -1.05 -27.02 -7.29
N ARG A 204 -1.01 -26.31 -6.15
CA ARG A 204 -1.78 -25.08 -5.99
C ARG A 204 -1.18 -23.93 -6.82
N LYS A 205 0.15 -23.87 -6.96
CA LYS A 205 0.81 -22.91 -7.85
C LYS A 205 0.41 -23.13 -9.30
N GLU A 206 0.40 -24.38 -9.77
CA GLU A 206 -0.01 -24.75 -11.13
C GLU A 206 -1.48 -24.40 -11.39
N ALA A 207 -2.38 -24.71 -10.45
CA ALA A 207 -3.79 -24.35 -10.57
C ALA A 207 -4.00 -22.82 -10.65
N ILE A 208 -3.25 -22.05 -9.89
CA ILE A 208 -3.29 -20.57 -9.96
C ILE A 208 -2.74 -20.08 -11.30
N LEU A 209 -1.60 -20.61 -11.76
CA LEU A 209 -0.99 -20.24 -13.04
C LEU A 209 -1.92 -20.50 -14.23
N ALA A 210 -2.70 -21.60 -14.18
CA ALA A 210 -3.69 -21.91 -15.21
C ALA A 210 -4.82 -20.86 -15.31
N MET A 211 -5.09 -20.11 -14.24
CA MET A 211 -6.08 -19.01 -14.26
C MET A 211 -5.50 -17.68 -14.76
N ILE A 212 -4.18 -17.55 -14.88
CA ILE A 212 -3.53 -16.31 -15.27
C ILE A 212 -3.18 -16.35 -16.76
N PRO A 213 -3.83 -15.55 -17.63
CA PRO A 213 -3.54 -15.53 -19.07
C PRO A 213 -2.06 -15.27 -19.40
N LEU A 214 -1.36 -14.42 -18.63
CA LEU A 214 0.07 -14.19 -18.80
C LEU A 214 0.96 -15.34 -18.31
N GLN A 215 0.38 -16.42 -17.75
CA GLN A 215 1.05 -17.66 -17.30
C GLN A 215 2.28 -17.44 -16.41
N ARG A 216 2.27 -16.35 -15.64
CA ARG A 216 3.26 -16.06 -14.60
C ARG A 216 2.61 -15.39 -13.42
N PHE A 217 3.17 -15.59 -12.25
CA PHE A 217 2.86 -14.74 -11.11
C PHE A 217 3.39 -13.31 -11.35
N GLY A 218 2.70 -12.32 -10.81
CA GLY A 218 3.23 -10.97 -10.75
C GLY A 218 4.41 -10.87 -9.77
N GLN A 219 5.29 -9.92 -10.02
CA GLN A 219 6.37 -9.57 -9.12
C GLN A 219 6.00 -8.31 -8.32
N PRO A 220 6.54 -8.09 -7.10
CA PRO A 220 6.36 -6.83 -6.39
C PRO A 220 6.74 -5.60 -7.23
N GLY A 221 7.71 -5.75 -8.13
CA GLY A 221 8.10 -4.72 -9.10
C GLY A 221 6.98 -4.35 -10.07
N ASP A 222 6.17 -5.31 -10.54
CA ASP A 222 5.05 -5.02 -11.43
C ASP A 222 4.07 -4.02 -10.75
N VAL A 223 3.79 -4.23 -9.45
CA VAL A 223 2.93 -3.34 -8.65
C VAL A 223 3.61 -1.98 -8.42
N ALA A 224 4.91 -1.98 -8.14
CA ALA A 224 5.67 -0.76 -7.86
C ALA A 224 5.72 0.19 -9.07
N GLU A 225 5.81 -0.33 -10.30
CA GLU A 225 5.76 0.46 -11.53
C GLU A 225 4.43 1.19 -11.68
N LEU A 226 3.30 0.51 -11.46
CA LEU A 226 1.97 1.12 -11.52
C LEU A 226 1.80 2.19 -10.43
N VAL A 227 2.24 1.90 -9.20
CA VAL A 227 2.19 2.87 -8.09
C VAL A 227 3.03 4.10 -8.42
N ALA A 228 4.22 3.94 -8.97
CA ALA A 228 5.10 5.04 -9.35
C ALA A 228 4.46 5.91 -10.45
N PHE A 229 3.82 5.31 -11.45
CA PHE A 229 3.06 6.03 -12.46
C PHE A 229 1.91 6.84 -11.84
N LEU A 230 1.10 6.23 -10.96
CA LEU A 230 0.00 6.91 -10.28
C LEU A 230 0.46 8.01 -9.33
N ALA A 231 1.67 7.92 -8.79
CA ALA A 231 2.29 8.93 -7.94
C ALA A 231 2.83 10.13 -8.73
N SER A 232 2.96 10.03 -10.04
CA SER A 232 3.57 11.06 -10.90
C SER A 232 2.56 12.09 -11.43
N GLU A 233 3.07 13.17 -12.04
CA GLU A 233 2.27 14.16 -12.75
C GLU A 233 1.57 13.58 -13.98
N ARG A 234 2.11 12.52 -14.58
CA ARG A 234 1.55 11.85 -15.77
C ARG A 234 0.18 11.25 -15.50
N ALA A 235 -0.11 10.89 -14.24
CA ALA A 235 -1.40 10.38 -13.80
C ALA A 235 -2.32 11.48 -13.22
N GLY A 236 -2.00 12.75 -13.44
CA GLY A 236 -2.72 13.89 -12.82
C GLY A 236 -4.21 13.98 -13.16
N TYR A 237 -4.69 13.30 -14.22
CA TYR A 237 -6.11 13.24 -14.57
C TYR A 237 -6.76 11.89 -14.24
N ILE A 238 -6.06 11.02 -13.47
CA ILE A 238 -6.56 9.71 -13.03
C ILE A 238 -6.88 9.80 -11.53
N THR A 239 -8.17 9.76 -11.18
CA THR A 239 -8.61 9.77 -9.78
C THR A 239 -9.88 8.93 -9.60
N GLY A 240 -10.05 8.33 -8.42
CA GLY A 240 -11.18 7.45 -8.08
C GLY A 240 -11.14 6.09 -8.79
N GLN A 241 -10.03 5.74 -9.44
CA GLN A 241 -9.91 4.51 -10.22
C GLN A 241 -9.43 3.33 -9.37
N VAL A 242 -9.84 2.14 -9.79
CA VAL A 242 -9.34 0.85 -9.27
C VAL A 242 -8.70 0.14 -10.44
N ILE A 243 -7.39 -0.02 -10.40
CA ILE A 243 -6.64 -0.63 -11.48
C ILE A 243 -6.14 -2.00 -11.03
N THR A 244 -6.62 -3.05 -11.70
CA THR A 244 -6.15 -4.42 -11.46
C THR A 244 -4.78 -4.62 -12.07
N ILE A 245 -3.93 -5.39 -11.39
CA ILE A 245 -2.63 -5.84 -11.89
C ILE A 245 -2.48 -7.33 -11.54
N ASP A 246 -3.06 -8.17 -12.38
CA ASP A 246 -3.32 -9.57 -12.09
C ASP A 246 -2.99 -10.53 -13.25
N GLY A 247 -2.39 -10.01 -14.33
CA GLY A 247 -2.06 -10.81 -15.51
C GLY A 247 -3.27 -11.28 -16.31
N GLY A 248 -4.45 -10.65 -16.11
CA GLY A 248 -5.71 -10.99 -16.76
C GLY A 248 -6.50 -12.09 -16.05
N ALA A 249 -6.16 -12.43 -14.80
CA ALA A 249 -6.83 -13.51 -14.07
C ALA A 249 -8.30 -13.19 -13.73
N PHE A 250 -8.63 -11.90 -13.56
CA PHE A 250 -9.97 -11.44 -13.18
C PHE A 250 -10.34 -10.17 -14.00
N PRO A 251 -10.68 -10.33 -15.27
CA PRO A 251 -11.00 -9.23 -16.19
C PRO A 251 -12.29 -8.48 -15.82
#